data_5efc49f773aecb8fe9adb1d671b232dd
#
_entry.id   5efc49f773aecb8fe9adb1d671b232dd
#
_cell.length_a   1.000
_cell.length_b   1.000
_cell.length_c   1.000
_cell.angle_alpha   90.00
_cell.angle_beta   90.00
_cell.angle_gamma   90.00
#
_symmetry.space_group_name_H-M   'P 1'
#
loop_
_entity.id
_entity.type
_entity.pdbx_description
1 polymer ?
#
loop_
_entity_poly.entity_id
_entity_poly.type
_entity_poly.pdbx_seq_one_letter_code
_entity_poly.pdbx_strand_id
1 'polypeptide(L)'
;MTIKRYLVISDLQVPFHHEAAVKNVIKLARREKFDTVLVVGDEIDFNTISKWAEGTPLAYRQTIHDDRELTKSILWDLSEYSRECHIIRSNHTDRLYNTLLKVPGLITLPELQYPAFMGFKNMGMEYHKTAYEFHPGWMLAHGDEGNMSQHAGITALNLAKKWGKSVLCGHTHRLGMSAYAEGVGSHYRALYGVEVGNLMDRKKASYLRYGSANWQMGIAILETIGKTLTPTLVPINKDGSFTALGKHYGA
;
A
#
# COMPACT_ATOMS: atom_id res chain seq x y z
N MET A 1 -18.94 23.16 -0.48
CA MET A 1 -17.78 22.40 0.00
C MET A 1 -17.35 21.45 -1.11
N THR A 2 -16.07 21.40 -1.45
CA THR A 2 -15.55 20.54 -2.53
C THR A 2 -15.22 19.16 -1.97
N ILE A 3 -15.67 18.10 -2.64
CA ILE A 3 -15.26 16.73 -2.34
C ILE A 3 -13.85 16.53 -2.89
N LYS A 4 -12.93 16.06 -2.03
CA LYS A 4 -11.63 15.56 -2.48
C LYS A 4 -11.64 14.03 -2.48
N ARG A 5 -11.01 13.43 -3.48
CA ARG A 5 -10.94 11.98 -3.64
C ARG A 5 -9.50 11.49 -3.58
N TYR A 6 -9.32 10.42 -2.83
CA TYR A 6 -8.05 9.71 -2.70
C TYR A 6 -8.18 8.33 -3.35
N LEU A 7 -7.18 7.92 -4.11
CA LEU A 7 -6.97 6.53 -4.49
C LEU A 7 -5.93 5.93 -3.55
N VAL A 8 -6.26 4.80 -2.94
CA VAL A 8 -5.34 4.11 -2.04
C VAL A 8 -5.02 2.74 -2.58
N ILE A 9 -3.74 2.45 -2.74
CA ILE A 9 -3.21 1.15 -3.15
C ILE A 9 -2.20 0.64 -2.15
N SER A 10 -2.04 -0.67 -2.07
CA SER A 10 -1.10 -1.34 -1.19
C SER A 10 -0.54 -2.62 -1.81
N ASP A 11 0.62 -3.03 -1.34
CA ASP A 11 1.15 -4.39 -1.54
C ASP A 11 1.14 -4.81 -3.03
N LEU A 12 1.74 -4.00 -3.89
CA LEU A 12 2.02 -4.33 -5.29
C LEU A 12 2.99 -5.50 -5.38
N GLN A 13 4.01 -5.49 -4.51
CA GLN A 13 5.05 -6.50 -4.42
C GLN A 13 5.69 -6.83 -5.78
N VAL A 14 6.07 -5.79 -6.55
CA VAL A 14 6.74 -5.98 -7.84
C VAL A 14 8.00 -6.84 -7.63
N PRO A 15 8.18 -7.91 -8.41
CA PRO A 15 7.55 -8.26 -9.68
C PRO A 15 6.32 -9.17 -9.57
N PHE A 16 5.83 -9.44 -8.37
CA PHE A 16 4.72 -10.39 -8.15
C PHE A 16 3.33 -9.78 -8.26
N HIS A 17 3.23 -8.51 -8.71
CA HIS A 17 1.95 -7.82 -8.89
C HIS A 17 1.05 -8.50 -9.93
N HIS A 18 -0.26 -8.27 -9.82
CA HIS A 18 -1.26 -8.74 -10.77
C HIS A 18 -1.41 -7.71 -11.91
N GLU A 19 -0.79 -8.00 -13.05
CA GLU A 19 -0.64 -7.05 -14.17
C GLU A 19 -1.97 -6.47 -14.66
N ALA A 20 -3.02 -7.30 -14.83
CA ALA A 20 -4.32 -6.82 -15.28
C ALA A 20 -4.99 -5.91 -14.23
N ALA A 21 -4.88 -6.26 -12.94
CA ALA A 21 -5.41 -5.42 -11.86
C ALA A 21 -4.72 -4.05 -11.83
N VAL A 22 -3.39 -4.03 -11.88
CA VAL A 22 -2.60 -2.79 -11.90
C VAL A 22 -2.95 -1.92 -13.11
N LYS A 23 -3.03 -2.50 -14.32
CA LYS A 23 -3.47 -1.78 -15.54
C LYS A 23 -4.87 -1.17 -15.37
N ASN A 24 -5.79 -1.90 -14.75
CA ASN A 24 -7.15 -1.41 -14.52
C ASN A 24 -7.20 -0.32 -13.44
N VAL A 25 -6.34 -0.39 -12.41
CA VAL A 25 -6.19 0.68 -11.40
C VAL A 25 -5.60 1.95 -12.03
N ILE A 26 -4.62 1.83 -12.93
CA ILE A 26 -4.09 2.97 -13.69
C ILE A 26 -5.18 3.56 -14.61
N LYS A 27 -6.00 2.72 -15.27
CA LYS A 27 -7.16 3.21 -16.05
C LYS A 27 -8.15 3.99 -15.17
N LEU A 28 -8.41 3.51 -13.94
CA LEU A 28 -9.24 4.21 -12.96
C LEU A 28 -8.60 5.57 -12.60
N ALA A 29 -7.32 5.60 -12.22
CA ALA A 29 -6.61 6.83 -11.87
C ALA A 29 -6.67 7.88 -13.00
N ARG A 30 -6.35 7.46 -14.23
CA ARG A 30 -6.39 8.30 -15.44
C ARG A 30 -7.78 8.88 -15.71
N ARG A 31 -8.82 8.06 -15.52
CA ARG A 31 -10.21 8.48 -15.82
C ARG A 31 -10.78 9.42 -14.78
N GLU A 32 -10.56 9.11 -13.50
CA GLU A 32 -11.20 9.82 -12.39
C GLU A 32 -10.37 10.99 -11.87
N LYS A 33 -9.05 11.01 -12.11
CA LYS A 33 -8.13 12.09 -11.72
C LYS A 33 -8.28 12.44 -10.24
N PHE A 34 -7.75 11.59 -9.40
CA PHE A 34 -7.81 11.75 -7.95
C PHE A 34 -7.02 12.99 -7.48
N ASP A 35 -7.45 13.61 -6.39
CA ASP A 35 -6.69 14.69 -5.78
C ASP A 35 -5.38 14.15 -5.19
N THR A 36 -5.43 12.97 -4.58
CA THR A 36 -4.27 12.35 -3.93
C THR A 36 -4.23 10.85 -4.20
N VAL A 37 -3.03 10.32 -4.45
CA VAL A 37 -2.75 8.88 -4.42
C VAL A 37 -1.96 8.56 -3.16
N LEU A 38 -2.41 7.55 -2.41
CA LEU A 38 -1.72 7.01 -1.24
C LEU A 38 -1.21 5.59 -1.56
N VAL A 39 0.10 5.39 -1.51
CA VAL A 39 0.76 4.09 -1.66
C VAL A 39 1.16 3.60 -0.26
N VAL A 40 0.53 2.52 0.21
CA VAL A 40 0.61 2.07 1.60
C VAL A 40 1.79 1.11 1.83
N GLY A 41 2.83 1.25 1.04
CA GLY A 41 4.04 0.44 1.12
C GLY A 41 3.97 -0.88 0.37
N ASP A 42 5.04 -1.65 0.44
CA ASP A 42 5.26 -2.92 -0.25
C ASP A 42 5.01 -2.84 -1.76
N GLU A 43 5.39 -1.72 -2.37
CA GLU A 43 5.32 -1.52 -3.82
C GLU A 43 6.35 -2.37 -4.56
N ILE A 44 7.50 -2.65 -3.95
CA ILE A 44 8.56 -3.53 -4.45
C ILE A 44 8.84 -4.64 -3.43
N ASP A 45 9.01 -5.87 -3.89
CA ASP A 45 9.23 -7.01 -2.97
C ASP A 45 10.66 -7.08 -2.45
N PHE A 46 11.67 -6.66 -3.24
CA PHE A 46 13.08 -6.87 -2.92
C PHE A 46 13.41 -8.35 -2.65
N ASN A 47 12.81 -9.26 -3.39
CA ASN A 47 12.95 -10.69 -3.21
C ASN A 47 14.41 -11.15 -3.28
N THR A 48 15.19 -10.60 -4.22
CA THR A 48 16.60 -10.98 -4.47
C THR A 48 17.53 -10.71 -3.28
N ILE A 49 17.17 -9.79 -2.39
CA ILE A 49 17.92 -9.48 -1.16
C ILE A 49 17.17 -9.91 0.11
N SER A 50 16.09 -10.68 -0.06
CA SER A 50 15.34 -11.22 1.05
C SER A 50 16.05 -12.42 1.66
N LYS A 51 16.10 -12.49 2.98
CA LYS A 51 16.59 -13.68 3.70
C LYS A 51 15.85 -14.97 3.32
N TRP A 52 14.63 -14.86 2.82
CA TRP A 52 13.81 -16.00 2.40
C TRP A 52 14.16 -16.51 1.00
N ALA A 53 14.82 -15.69 0.18
CA ALA A 53 15.30 -16.07 -1.14
C ALA A 53 16.73 -16.63 -1.11
N GLU A 54 17.48 -16.39 -0.03
CA GLU A 54 18.87 -16.84 0.12
C GLU A 54 19.00 -18.35 -0.11
N GLY A 55 19.91 -18.74 -1.00
CA GLY A 55 20.13 -20.15 -1.37
C GLY A 55 19.02 -20.77 -2.23
N THR A 56 18.05 -20.00 -2.70
CA THR A 56 16.98 -20.48 -3.58
C THR A 56 17.11 -19.91 -5.00
N PRO A 57 16.49 -20.55 -6.02
CA PRO A 57 16.46 -19.98 -7.38
C PRO A 57 15.81 -18.60 -7.48
N LEU A 58 15.01 -18.21 -6.50
CA LEU A 58 14.35 -16.89 -6.45
C LEU A 58 15.36 -15.75 -6.32
N ALA A 59 16.51 -15.97 -5.68
CA ALA A 59 17.57 -14.97 -5.54
C ALA A 59 18.23 -14.59 -6.89
N TYR A 60 18.01 -15.39 -7.94
CA TYR A 60 18.71 -15.24 -9.23
C TYR A 60 17.76 -15.02 -10.42
N ARG A 61 16.46 -14.97 -10.20
CA ARG A 61 15.47 -14.90 -11.29
C ARG A 61 15.38 -13.54 -11.96
N GLN A 62 15.60 -12.47 -11.21
CA GLN A 62 15.51 -11.09 -11.69
C GLN A 62 16.57 -10.23 -11.01
N THR A 63 16.81 -9.05 -11.54
CA THR A 63 17.72 -8.09 -10.92
C THR A 63 16.92 -7.06 -10.12
N ILE A 64 17.52 -6.52 -9.08
CA ILE A 64 16.94 -5.37 -8.33
C ILE A 64 16.69 -4.20 -9.28
N HIS A 65 17.53 -4.05 -10.33
CA HIS A 65 17.38 -3.00 -11.33
C HIS A 65 16.05 -3.15 -12.08
N ASP A 66 15.76 -4.35 -12.60
CA ASP A 66 14.53 -4.60 -13.36
C ASP A 66 13.28 -4.40 -12.52
N ASP A 67 13.29 -4.92 -11.28
CA ASP A 67 12.19 -4.77 -10.33
C ASP A 67 11.96 -3.29 -9.98
N ARG A 68 13.04 -2.54 -9.78
CA ARG A 68 13.01 -1.11 -9.52
C ARG A 68 12.41 -0.32 -10.69
N GLU A 69 12.90 -0.55 -11.92
CA GLU A 69 12.44 0.22 -13.08
C GLU A 69 10.97 -0.11 -13.39
N LEU A 70 10.55 -1.36 -13.22
CA LEU A 70 9.14 -1.73 -13.35
C LEU A 70 8.27 -1.06 -12.29
N THR A 71 8.72 -1.05 -11.03
CA THR A 71 8.01 -0.36 -9.93
C THR A 71 7.90 1.13 -10.21
N LYS A 72 8.98 1.77 -10.65
CA LYS A 72 8.99 3.19 -11.02
C LYS A 72 8.01 3.50 -12.14
N SER A 73 7.95 2.65 -13.17
CA SER A 73 7.00 2.84 -14.27
C SER A 73 5.54 2.81 -13.77
N ILE A 74 5.20 1.85 -12.92
CA ILE A 74 3.84 1.76 -12.34
C ILE A 74 3.52 2.98 -11.47
N LEU A 75 4.45 3.38 -10.61
CA LEU A 75 4.27 4.52 -9.72
C LEU A 75 4.20 5.84 -10.49
N TRP A 76 4.98 5.98 -11.57
CA TRP A 76 4.92 7.13 -12.47
C TRP A 76 3.52 7.26 -13.08
N ASP A 77 3.01 6.18 -13.68
CA ASP A 77 1.66 6.17 -14.28
C ASP A 77 0.56 6.55 -13.27
N LEU A 78 0.72 6.16 -12.00
CA LEU A 78 -0.24 6.53 -10.95
C LEU A 78 -0.11 8.00 -10.53
N SER A 79 1.12 8.49 -10.39
CA SER A 79 1.38 9.87 -9.95
C SER A 79 0.99 10.91 -11.01
N GLU A 80 1.12 10.58 -12.30
CA GLU A 80 0.79 11.46 -13.41
C GLU A 80 -0.70 11.89 -13.41
N TYR A 81 -1.58 11.08 -12.84
CA TYR A 81 -3.03 11.33 -12.81
C TYR A 81 -3.54 11.82 -11.46
N SER A 82 -2.65 12.26 -10.57
CA SER A 82 -3.00 12.86 -9.28
C SER A 82 -2.28 14.20 -9.06
N ARG A 83 -2.81 15.02 -8.15
CA ARG A 83 -2.16 16.28 -7.77
C ARG A 83 -1.07 16.05 -6.73
N GLU A 84 -1.29 15.10 -5.85
CA GLU A 84 -0.40 14.73 -4.76
C GLU A 84 -0.24 13.21 -4.75
N CYS A 85 0.96 12.74 -4.47
CA CYS A 85 1.22 11.32 -4.33
C CYS A 85 2.13 11.08 -3.11
N HIS A 86 1.66 10.28 -2.19
CA HIS A 86 2.37 9.94 -0.96
C HIS A 86 2.62 8.46 -0.89
N ILE A 87 3.78 8.09 -0.40
CA ILE A 87 4.19 6.70 -0.20
C ILE A 87 4.77 6.54 1.19
N ILE A 88 4.43 5.46 1.86
CA ILE A 88 4.91 5.19 3.21
C ILE A 88 5.95 4.06 3.23
N ARG A 89 6.87 4.14 4.16
CA ARG A 89 7.82 3.06 4.48
C ARG A 89 7.10 1.75 4.75
N SER A 90 7.71 0.64 4.38
CA SER A 90 7.22 -0.72 4.63
C SER A 90 8.34 -1.67 5.09
N ASN A 91 7.97 -2.84 5.60
CA ASN A 91 8.94 -3.86 5.98
C ASN A 91 9.72 -4.42 4.77
N HIS A 92 9.17 -4.36 3.54
CA HIS A 92 9.90 -4.76 2.34
C HIS A 92 10.93 -3.69 1.93
N THR A 93 10.60 -2.41 2.06
CA THR A 93 11.59 -1.35 1.81
C THR A 93 12.76 -1.38 2.80
N ASP A 94 12.52 -1.86 4.02
CA ASP A 94 13.58 -2.07 5.00
C ASP A 94 14.56 -3.19 4.61
N ARG A 95 14.21 -4.09 3.68
CA ARG A 95 15.15 -5.11 3.18
C ARG A 95 16.36 -4.47 2.52
N LEU A 96 16.18 -3.41 1.73
CA LEU A 96 17.29 -2.65 1.16
C LEU A 96 18.16 -2.06 2.26
N TYR A 97 17.56 -1.36 3.22
CA TYR A 97 18.28 -0.75 4.34
C TYR A 97 19.05 -1.79 5.15
N ASN A 98 18.41 -2.90 5.54
CA ASN A 98 19.04 -4.00 6.29
C ASN A 98 20.18 -4.68 5.51
N THR A 99 20.11 -4.69 4.18
CA THR A 99 21.20 -5.21 3.34
C THR A 99 22.39 -4.24 3.31
N LEU A 100 22.12 -2.94 3.19
CA LEU A 100 23.15 -1.91 3.22
C LEU A 100 23.87 -1.83 4.58
N LEU A 101 23.18 -2.11 5.68
CA LEU A 101 23.80 -2.20 7.02
C LEU A 101 24.90 -3.26 7.12
N LYS A 102 24.83 -4.31 6.29
CA LYS A 102 25.88 -5.35 6.25
C LYS A 102 27.17 -4.86 5.60
N VAL A 103 27.12 -3.75 4.86
CA VAL A 103 28.27 -3.11 4.21
C VAL A 103 28.27 -1.63 4.58
N PRO A 104 28.82 -1.26 5.77
CA PRO A 104 28.64 0.07 6.36
C PRO A 104 28.99 1.25 5.45
N GLY A 105 29.97 1.08 4.55
CA GLY A 105 30.33 2.13 3.58
C GLY A 105 29.23 2.48 2.59
N LEU A 106 28.38 1.50 2.21
CA LEU A 106 27.33 1.72 1.24
C LEU A 106 26.13 2.49 1.82
N ILE A 107 25.84 2.34 3.11
CA ILE A 107 24.70 3.01 3.75
C ILE A 107 24.86 4.52 3.79
N THR A 108 26.09 5.02 3.67
CA THR A 108 26.37 6.45 3.67
C THR A 108 26.16 7.13 2.30
N LEU A 109 25.94 6.34 1.23
CA LEU A 109 25.72 6.85 -0.11
C LEU A 109 24.27 7.38 -0.24
N PRO A 110 24.09 8.68 -0.53
CA PRO A 110 22.75 9.26 -0.64
C PRO A 110 21.90 8.59 -1.73
N GLU A 111 22.51 8.11 -2.80
CA GLU A 111 21.85 7.46 -3.94
C GLU A 111 21.24 6.12 -3.57
N LEU A 112 21.73 5.46 -2.52
CA LEU A 112 21.23 4.21 -2.01
C LEU A 112 20.17 4.37 -0.92
N GLN A 113 19.89 5.60 -0.47
CA GLN A 113 18.74 5.87 0.38
C GLN A 113 17.46 5.63 -0.41
N TYR A 114 16.50 4.90 0.17
CA TYR A 114 15.34 4.39 -0.55
C TYR A 114 14.61 5.44 -1.41
N PRO A 115 14.29 6.65 -0.93
CA PRO A 115 13.63 7.67 -1.78
C PRO A 115 14.48 8.11 -2.98
N ALA A 116 15.79 8.20 -2.82
CA ALA A 116 16.72 8.55 -3.90
C ALA A 116 16.89 7.37 -4.86
N PHE A 117 17.06 6.16 -4.32
CA PHE A 117 17.13 4.92 -5.09
C PHE A 117 15.91 4.74 -6.00
N MET A 118 14.71 5.03 -5.52
CA MET A 118 13.47 4.97 -6.31
C MET A 118 13.25 6.21 -7.18
N GLY A 119 13.91 7.32 -6.89
CA GLY A 119 13.75 8.58 -7.64
C GLY A 119 12.41 9.28 -7.37
N PHE A 120 11.83 9.15 -6.18
CA PHE A 120 10.51 9.69 -5.83
C PHE A 120 10.40 11.20 -6.08
N LYS A 121 11.46 11.96 -5.82
CA LYS A 121 11.49 13.39 -6.08
C LYS A 121 11.20 13.73 -7.55
N ASN A 122 11.73 12.93 -8.49
CA ASN A 122 11.50 13.12 -9.92
C ASN A 122 10.07 12.79 -10.35
N MET A 123 9.40 11.93 -9.59
CA MET A 123 8.00 11.55 -9.79
C MET A 123 7.02 12.46 -9.03
N GLY A 124 7.50 13.48 -8.31
CA GLY A 124 6.65 14.32 -7.47
C GLY A 124 6.02 13.59 -6.29
N MET A 125 6.62 12.47 -5.84
CA MET A 125 6.10 11.67 -4.74
C MET A 125 6.78 12.04 -3.43
N GLU A 126 5.98 12.16 -2.37
CA GLU A 126 6.46 12.38 -1.01
C GLU A 126 6.57 11.06 -0.25
N TYR A 127 7.78 10.75 0.25
CA TYR A 127 8.04 9.53 1.01
C TYR A 127 8.02 9.80 2.51
N HIS A 128 7.23 9.02 3.24
CA HIS A 128 7.09 9.09 4.69
C HIS A 128 7.78 7.89 5.36
N LYS A 129 8.75 8.17 6.23
CA LYS A 129 9.52 7.14 6.96
C LYS A 129 8.74 6.48 8.10
N THR A 130 7.66 7.13 8.54
CA THR A 130 6.83 6.68 9.67
C THR A 130 5.36 6.91 9.37
N ALA A 131 4.49 6.27 10.13
CA ALA A 131 3.06 6.57 10.10
C ALA A 131 2.81 8.08 10.25
N TYR A 132 1.89 8.63 9.48
CA TYR A 132 1.58 10.06 9.52
C TYR A 132 0.08 10.33 9.38
N GLU A 133 -0.36 11.49 9.86
CA GLU A 133 -1.74 11.92 9.73
C GLU A 133 -1.98 12.54 8.35
N PHE A 134 -2.60 11.77 7.46
CA PHE A 134 -2.88 12.22 6.08
C PHE A 134 -4.20 13.00 5.97
N HIS A 135 -5.09 12.87 6.95
CA HIS A 135 -6.34 13.61 7.07
C HIS A 135 -6.68 13.77 8.55
N PRO A 136 -7.31 14.87 8.98
CA PRO A 136 -7.65 15.08 10.39
C PRO A 136 -8.35 13.87 11.03
N GLY A 137 -7.72 13.28 12.03
CA GLY A 137 -8.20 12.09 12.73
C GLY A 137 -7.91 10.75 12.03
N TRP A 138 -7.14 10.75 10.91
CA TRP A 138 -6.79 9.55 10.16
C TRP A 138 -5.28 9.42 9.94
N MET A 139 -4.75 8.28 10.36
CA MET A 139 -3.34 7.91 10.18
C MET A 139 -3.19 6.97 8.99
N LEU A 140 -2.14 7.18 8.19
CA LEU A 140 -1.63 6.21 7.24
C LEU A 140 -0.46 5.47 7.89
N ALA A 141 -0.49 4.15 7.86
CA ALA A 141 0.55 3.26 8.34
C ALA A 141 0.74 2.11 7.35
N HIS A 142 1.90 1.44 7.34
CA HIS A 142 2.01 0.24 6.53
C HIS A 142 1.21 -0.91 7.15
N GLY A 143 1.28 -1.11 8.45
CA GLY A 143 0.55 -2.15 9.18
C GLY A 143 1.46 -3.11 9.97
N ASP A 144 2.76 -3.11 9.68
CA ASP A 144 3.77 -3.87 10.43
C ASP A 144 4.10 -3.25 11.80
N GLU A 145 3.55 -2.07 12.09
CA GLU A 145 3.63 -1.42 13.41
C GLU A 145 2.73 -2.08 14.46
N GLY A 146 1.86 -3.00 14.04
CA GLY A 146 0.91 -3.70 14.91
C GLY A 146 1.00 -5.23 14.81
N ASN A 147 0.37 -5.89 15.78
CA ASN A 147 0.20 -7.33 15.73
C ASN A 147 -0.84 -7.72 14.68
N MET A 148 -0.46 -8.58 13.74
CA MET A 148 -1.33 -9.01 12.65
C MET A 148 -2.49 -9.88 13.16
N SER A 149 -3.73 -9.49 12.85
CA SER A 149 -4.94 -10.27 13.12
C SER A 149 -5.28 -11.16 11.92
N GLN A 150 -5.98 -12.27 12.18
CA GLN A 150 -6.54 -13.14 11.13
C GLN A 150 -7.81 -12.57 10.49
N HIS A 151 -8.45 -11.58 11.12
CA HIS A 151 -9.69 -10.95 10.67
C HIS A 151 -9.40 -9.61 10.01
N ALA A 152 -9.96 -9.39 8.82
CA ALA A 152 -9.78 -8.16 8.04
C ALA A 152 -10.28 -6.92 8.80
N GLY A 153 -9.51 -5.83 8.71
CA GLY A 153 -9.80 -4.58 9.40
C GLY A 153 -9.37 -4.53 10.88
N ILE A 154 -9.07 -5.68 11.49
CA ILE A 154 -8.77 -5.73 12.94
C ILE A 154 -7.33 -5.29 13.25
N THR A 155 -6.35 -5.58 12.40
CA THR A 155 -4.97 -5.06 12.58
C THR A 155 -4.99 -3.54 12.60
N ALA A 156 -5.61 -2.93 11.61
CA ALA A 156 -5.77 -1.47 11.53
C ALA A 156 -6.58 -0.92 12.72
N LEU A 157 -7.65 -1.61 13.14
CA LEU A 157 -8.46 -1.17 14.27
C LEU A 157 -7.69 -1.22 15.61
N ASN A 158 -6.83 -2.22 15.80
CA ASN A 158 -5.98 -2.30 16.99
C ASN A 158 -4.97 -1.15 17.04
N LEU A 159 -4.40 -0.79 15.89
CA LEU A 159 -3.57 0.42 15.77
C LEU A 159 -4.39 1.69 16.04
N ALA A 160 -5.61 1.77 15.52
CA ALA A 160 -6.50 2.91 15.73
C ALA A 160 -6.81 3.12 17.22
N LYS A 161 -7.11 2.06 17.96
CA LYS A 161 -7.30 2.10 19.41
C LYS A 161 -6.03 2.56 20.17
N LYS A 162 -4.87 2.05 19.74
CA LYS A 162 -3.57 2.39 20.34
C LYS A 162 -3.20 3.86 20.14
N TRP A 163 -3.50 4.41 18.95
CA TRP A 163 -3.11 5.77 18.58
C TRP A 163 -4.21 6.82 18.80
N GLY A 164 -5.43 6.39 19.08
CA GLY A 164 -6.57 7.28 19.30
C GLY A 164 -7.06 7.99 18.03
N LYS A 165 -6.71 7.48 16.86
CA LYS A 165 -7.10 7.99 15.54
C LYS A 165 -7.47 6.82 14.64
N SER A 166 -8.37 7.01 13.67
CA SER A 166 -8.63 5.99 12.65
C SER A 166 -7.36 5.67 11.86
N VAL A 167 -7.19 4.42 11.43
CA VAL A 167 -5.99 3.95 10.72
C VAL A 167 -6.36 3.29 9.42
N LEU A 168 -5.62 3.64 8.38
CA LEU A 168 -5.62 2.97 7.09
C LEU A 168 -4.27 2.29 6.91
N CYS A 169 -4.26 0.99 6.59
CA CYS A 169 -3.02 0.23 6.40
C CYS A 169 -3.12 -0.86 5.32
N GLY A 170 -1.96 -1.40 4.93
CA GLY A 170 -1.73 -2.56 4.07
C GLY A 170 -1.16 -3.75 4.83
N HIS A 171 -0.05 -4.33 4.35
CA HIS A 171 0.76 -5.37 4.98
C HIS A 171 0.05 -6.72 5.18
N THR A 172 -1.18 -6.71 5.64
CA THR A 172 -1.94 -7.92 5.95
C THR A 172 -2.45 -8.64 4.71
N HIS A 173 -2.42 -7.98 3.55
CA HIS A 173 -3.02 -8.40 2.29
C HIS A 173 -4.54 -8.66 2.38
N ARG A 174 -5.20 -8.18 3.45
CA ARG A 174 -6.64 -8.33 3.67
C ARG A 174 -7.36 -7.06 3.26
N LEU A 175 -8.57 -7.24 2.74
CA LEU A 175 -9.47 -6.15 2.41
C LEU A 175 -10.61 -6.13 3.42
N GLY A 176 -10.68 -5.11 4.24
CA GLY A 176 -11.74 -5.02 5.23
C GLY A 176 -11.70 -3.75 6.06
N MET A 177 -12.84 -3.44 6.66
CA MET A 177 -13.00 -2.32 7.58
C MET A 177 -13.69 -2.79 8.85
N SER A 178 -13.18 -2.33 9.98
CA SER A 178 -13.77 -2.56 11.30
C SER A 178 -13.85 -1.26 12.08
N ALA A 179 -14.83 -1.15 12.94
CA ALA A 179 -15.08 0.06 13.72
C ALA A 179 -15.14 -0.23 15.23
N TYR A 180 -14.80 0.76 16.00
CA TYR A 180 -14.92 0.77 17.46
C TYR A 180 -15.42 2.13 17.93
N ALA A 181 -16.42 2.11 18.74
CA ALA A 181 -16.97 3.31 19.35
C ALA A 181 -16.62 3.37 20.82
N GLU A 182 -16.23 4.55 21.27
CA GLU A 182 -15.91 4.80 22.68
C GLU A 182 -16.46 6.14 23.15
N GLY A 183 -16.64 6.26 24.46
CA GLY A 183 -17.14 7.47 25.10
C GLY A 183 -18.52 7.27 25.70
N VAL A 184 -19.03 8.36 26.30
CA VAL A 184 -20.31 8.40 27.02
C VAL A 184 -21.07 9.66 26.64
N GLY A 185 -22.36 9.53 26.35
CA GLY A 185 -23.24 10.65 26.05
C GLY A 185 -22.77 11.48 24.84
N SER A 186 -22.59 12.79 25.04
CA SER A 186 -22.12 13.71 23.99
C SER A 186 -20.62 13.59 23.67
N HIS A 187 -19.84 12.85 24.47
CA HIS A 187 -18.40 12.60 24.27
C HIS A 187 -18.13 11.27 23.56
N TYR A 188 -18.95 10.98 22.56
CA TYR A 188 -18.82 9.79 21.73
C TYR A 188 -17.91 10.04 20.54
N ARG A 189 -17.03 9.08 20.25
CA ARG A 189 -16.28 9.02 18.97
C ARG A 189 -16.22 7.61 18.41
N ALA A 190 -16.16 7.50 17.08
CA ALA A 190 -15.90 6.25 16.39
C ALA A 190 -14.49 6.26 15.80
N LEU A 191 -13.77 5.15 15.98
CA LEU A 191 -12.49 4.87 15.33
C LEU A 191 -12.70 3.79 14.28
N TYR A 192 -12.04 3.93 13.16
CA TYR A 192 -12.09 2.98 12.06
C TYR A 192 -10.70 2.40 11.79
N GLY A 193 -10.64 1.10 11.56
CA GLY A 193 -9.49 0.41 11.03
C GLY A 193 -9.80 -0.07 9.61
N VAL A 194 -9.00 0.35 8.63
CA VAL A 194 -9.18 0.01 7.21
C VAL A 194 -7.93 -0.71 6.71
N GLU A 195 -8.09 -1.93 6.24
CA GLU A 195 -7.06 -2.71 5.54
C GLU A 195 -7.39 -2.71 4.05
N VAL A 196 -6.45 -2.27 3.20
CA VAL A 196 -6.71 -1.92 1.79
C VAL A 196 -6.66 -3.13 0.85
N GLY A 197 -6.22 -4.28 1.33
CA GLY A 197 -5.99 -5.44 0.47
C GLY A 197 -4.59 -5.42 -0.14
N ASN A 198 -4.46 -5.98 -1.34
CA ASN A 198 -3.20 -6.04 -2.06
C ASN A 198 -3.45 -6.02 -3.58
N LEU A 199 -2.38 -5.80 -4.35
CA LEU A 199 -2.38 -5.89 -5.81
C LEU A 199 -1.44 -6.99 -6.32
N MET A 200 -1.07 -7.94 -5.46
CA MET A 200 -0.21 -9.07 -5.78
C MET A 200 -0.98 -10.19 -6.48
N ASP A 201 -0.35 -10.83 -7.46
CA ASP A 201 -0.84 -12.07 -8.03
C ASP A 201 -0.54 -13.24 -7.09
N ARG A 202 -1.56 -13.76 -6.44
CA ARG A 202 -1.42 -14.88 -5.51
C ARG A 202 -0.73 -16.10 -6.14
N LYS A 203 -0.87 -16.32 -7.46
CA LYS A 203 -0.21 -17.43 -8.17
C LYS A 203 1.31 -17.27 -8.21
N LYS A 204 1.81 -16.05 -8.12
CA LYS A 204 3.24 -15.73 -8.08
C LYS A 204 3.84 -15.85 -6.67
N ALA A 205 3.00 -15.97 -5.61
CA ALA A 205 3.43 -16.13 -4.22
C ALA A 205 3.89 -17.56 -3.93
N SER A 206 5.05 -17.94 -4.46
CA SER A 206 5.59 -19.31 -4.34
C SER A 206 5.81 -19.77 -2.90
N TYR A 207 6.00 -18.85 -1.96
CA TYR A 207 6.21 -19.13 -0.54
C TYR A 207 4.92 -19.60 0.18
N LEU A 208 3.76 -19.41 -0.39
CA LEU A 208 2.50 -19.94 0.17
C LEU A 208 2.40 -21.46 0.06
N ARG A 209 3.20 -22.08 -0.82
CA ARG A 209 3.15 -23.53 -1.10
C ARG A 209 1.70 -23.97 -1.36
N TYR A 210 1.18 -24.88 -0.52
CA TYR A 210 -0.20 -25.38 -0.59
C TYR A 210 -1.15 -24.66 0.40
N GLY A 211 -0.62 -23.68 1.15
CA GLY A 211 -1.41 -22.94 2.14
C GLY A 211 -2.41 -21.98 1.51
N SER A 212 -3.58 -21.85 2.15
CA SER A 212 -4.56 -20.82 1.81
C SER A 212 -4.30 -19.59 2.67
N ALA A 213 -3.68 -18.54 2.11
CA ALA A 213 -3.63 -17.27 2.79
C ALA A 213 -5.00 -16.56 2.69
N ASN A 214 -5.43 -15.94 3.78
CA ASN A 214 -6.62 -15.10 3.81
C ASN A 214 -6.29 -13.72 3.21
N TRP A 215 -6.09 -13.67 1.89
CA TRP A 215 -5.71 -12.49 1.13
C TRP A 215 -6.78 -12.11 0.13
N GLN A 216 -7.07 -10.84 0.01
CA GLN A 216 -7.99 -10.30 -0.98
C GLN A 216 -7.32 -9.19 -1.78
N MET A 217 -7.39 -9.28 -3.11
CA MET A 217 -7.04 -8.14 -3.96
C MET A 217 -8.06 -7.03 -3.80
N GLY A 218 -7.56 -5.81 -3.71
CA GLY A 218 -8.42 -4.64 -3.57
C GLY A 218 -7.65 -3.34 -3.52
N ILE A 219 -8.42 -2.27 -3.55
CA ILE A 219 -8.00 -0.89 -3.37
C ILE A 219 -9.02 -0.18 -2.47
N ALA A 220 -8.71 1.03 -2.02
CA ALA A 220 -9.71 1.88 -1.39
C ALA A 220 -9.83 3.22 -2.13
N ILE A 221 -11.03 3.76 -2.14
CA ILE A 221 -11.33 5.13 -2.56
C ILE A 221 -11.83 5.86 -1.33
N LEU A 222 -11.20 7.00 -1.01
CA LEU A 222 -11.65 7.83 0.10
C LEU A 222 -12.24 9.12 -0.45
N GLU A 223 -13.36 9.52 0.09
CA GLU A 223 -14.01 10.80 -0.22
C GLU A 223 -14.03 11.67 1.02
N THR A 224 -13.61 12.93 0.91
CA THR A 224 -13.54 13.85 2.05
C THR A 224 -14.35 15.10 1.81
N ILE A 225 -15.04 15.55 2.85
CA ILE A 225 -15.71 16.86 2.91
C ILE A 225 -15.34 17.51 4.24
N GLY A 226 -14.49 18.53 4.19
CA GLY A 226 -13.96 19.15 5.41
C GLY A 226 -13.15 18.13 6.24
N LYS A 227 -13.59 17.84 7.47
CA LYS A 227 -12.95 16.85 8.36
C LYS A 227 -13.53 15.45 8.24
N THR A 228 -14.62 15.28 7.49
CA THR A 228 -15.27 13.98 7.32
C THR A 228 -14.56 13.21 6.21
N LEU A 229 -14.23 11.94 6.48
CA LEU A 229 -13.64 11.01 5.53
C LEU A 229 -14.50 9.74 5.48
N THR A 230 -14.86 9.33 4.27
CA THR A 230 -15.65 8.12 3.99
C THR A 230 -14.82 7.17 3.14
N PRO A 231 -14.42 6.01 3.68
CA PRO A 231 -13.70 4.98 2.91
C PRO A 231 -14.68 4.08 2.17
N THR A 232 -14.38 3.77 0.92
CA THR A 232 -15.02 2.75 0.11
C THR A 232 -13.99 1.72 -0.30
N LEU A 233 -14.17 0.48 0.14
CA LEU A 233 -13.33 -0.64 -0.27
C LEU A 233 -13.81 -1.20 -1.60
N VAL A 234 -12.89 -1.43 -2.52
CA VAL A 234 -13.17 -1.95 -3.86
C VAL A 234 -12.47 -3.29 -4.03
N PRO A 235 -13.18 -4.41 -3.91
CA PRO A 235 -12.62 -5.73 -4.17
C PRO A 235 -12.30 -5.88 -5.67
N ILE A 236 -11.18 -6.56 -5.94
CA ILE A 236 -10.71 -6.87 -7.30
C ILE A 236 -10.88 -8.36 -7.55
N ASN A 237 -11.46 -8.70 -8.69
CA ASN A 237 -11.69 -10.08 -9.10
C ASN A 237 -10.38 -10.77 -9.52
N LYS A 238 -10.41 -12.12 -9.62
CA LYS A 238 -9.23 -12.94 -9.98
C LYS A 238 -8.64 -12.63 -11.37
N ASP A 239 -9.44 -12.06 -12.27
CA ASP A 239 -9.01 -11.62 -13.61
C ASP A 239 -8.47 -10.18 -13.61
N GLY A 240 -8.46 -9.51 -12.46
CA GLY A 240 -8.04 -8.13 -12.29
C GLY A 240 -9.13 -7.11 -12.60
N SER A 241 -10.36 -7.53 -12.88
CA SER A 241 -11.49 -6.64 -13.09
C SER A 241 -12.13 -6.18 -11.79
N PHE A 242 -12.76 -5.02 -11.81
CA PHE A 242 -13.55 -4.50 -10.68
C PHE A 242 -14.54 -3.43 -11.13
N THR A 243 -15.46 -3.07 -10.25
CA THR A 243 -16.38 -1.94 -10.45
C THR A 243 -16.13 -0.89 -9.38
N ALA A 244 -15.94 0.35 -9.80
CA ALA A 244 -15.74 1.49 -8.91
C ALA A 244 -16.40 2.76 -9.50
N LEU A 245 -16.94 3.62 -8.64
CA LEU A 245 -17.58 4.88 -9.02
C LEU A 245 -18.60 4.70 -10.15
N GLY A 246 -19.39 3.62 -10.10
CA GLY A 246 -20.43 3.31 -11.09
C GLY A 246 -19.91 2.84 -12.45
N LYS A 247 -18.62 2.49 -12.57
CA LYS A 247 -17.99 2.07 -13.83
C LYS A 247 -17.25 0.76 -13.66
N HIS A 248 -17.28 -0.06 -14.71
CA HIS A 248 -16.52 -1.31 -14.77
C HIS A 248 -15.13 -1.08 -15.37
N TYR A 249 -14.12 -1.71 -14.76
CA TYR A 249 -12.72 -1.74 -15.19
C TYR A 249 -12.32 -3.18 -15.39
N GLY A 250 -12.10 -3.58 -16.64
CA GLY A 250 -11.78 -4.95 -17.05
C GLY A 250 -11.32 -4.95 -18.50
N ALA A 251 -11.08 -6.16 -19.05
CA ALA A 251 -10.81 -6.35 -20.47
C ALA A 251 -12.06 -6.14 -21.31
#